data_fae48393645890393dae394cc0022193
#
_entry.id   fae48393645890393dae394cc0022193
#
_cell.length_a   1.000
_cell.length_b   1.000
_cell.length_c   1.000
_cell.angle_alpha   90.00
_cell.angle_beta   90.00
_cell.angle_gamma   90.00
#
_symmetry.space_group_name_H-M   'P 1'
#
loop_
_entity.id
_entity.type
_entity.pdbx_description
1 polymer ?
#
loop_
_entity_poly.entity_id
_entity_poly.type
_entity_poly.pdbx_seq_one_letter_code
_entity_poly.pdbx_strand_id
1 'polypeptide(L)'
;MNNTLHVEATSAKQGNAWEICLLPIFAIVMSVSGCSTDSAARLYAEQNQAAQMRQEAENTPAKPDNKGMYIGLIKQMQAQGLFFASLAHIDAFEQQFGAQPEVQRLRGDALRETRQPEAAEAVYRSLLKTSEASAAWHGLGLLAGQSGNFGAAVPLLQAAAKREPTNPIMLNDLGFALLRSGDKNGARVPLAQAAELAPENRKIIANLALLLLVSGDLKKAGAVMAQGKLSSDSRVAIYLLADQIKNTRPPASAPVAATATSGAQTQKPQKPGSVARSAPTDSVELPATRFQTLLDRFGNGSSGS
;
A
#
# COMPACT_ATOMS: atom_id res chain seq x y z
N MET A 1 -31.32 -11.19 -54.47
CA MET A 1 -32.47 -10.36 -54.08
C MET A 1 -31.87 -9.27 -53.18
N ASN A 2 -31.36 -8.21 -53.80
CA ASN A 2 -31.88 -6.90 -54.14
C ASN A 2 -32.67 -6.23 -52.99
N ASN A 3 -32.09 -5.21 -52.38
CA ASN A 3 -32.62 -3.85 -52.49
C ASN A 3 -31.61 -2.80 -51.96
N THR A 4 -31.08 -2.07 -52.91
CA THR A 4 -30.49 -0.73 -52.81
C THR A 4 -31.60 0.30 -52.67
N LEU A 5 -31.44 1.31 -51.83
CA LEU A 5 -32.14 2.58 -51.94
C LEU A 5 -31.17 3.74 -51.79
N HIS A 6 -30.87 4.34 -52.93
CA HIS A 6 -30.41 5.70 -53.13
C HIS A 6 -31.52 6.68 -52.70
N VAL A 7 -31.17 7.78 -52.06
CA VAL A 7 -31.90 9.01 -52.14
C VAL A 7 -30.93 10.15 -52.37
N GLU A 8 -31.16 10.81 -53.47
CA GLU A 8 -30.42 11.93 -54.06
C GLU A 8 -30.69 13.27 -53.35
N ALA A 9 -29.77 14.14 -53.63
CA ALA A 9 -29.74 15.56 -53.31
C ALA A 9 -30.86 16.35 -53.95
N THR A 10 -31.26 17.43 -53.29
CA THR A 10 -31.77 18.62 -54.00
C THR A 10 -31.30 19.90 -53.34
N SER A 11 -30.62 20.63 -54.17
CA SER A 11 -30.25 22.05 -54.13
C SER A 11 -31.48 22.96 -54.09
N ALA A 12 -31.49 24.01 -53.32
CA ALA A 12 -32.25 25.21 -53.57
C ALA A 12 -31.48 26.47 -53.17
N LYS A 13 -31.20 27.20 -54.22
CA LYS A 13 -30.56 28.51 -54.34
C LYS A 13 -31.65 29.55 -54.42
N GLN A 14 -31.68 30.59 -53.61
CA GLN A 14 -32.30 31.89 -53.77
C GLN A 14 -31.62 32.82 -52.74
N GLY A 15 -30.93 33.87 -53.03
CA GLY A 15 -31.03 34.88 -54.12
C GLY A 15 -31.99 35.98 -53.72
N ASN A 16 -31.52 37.03 -53.07
CA ASN A 16 -32.06 38.38 -53.41
C ASN A 16 -31.12 39.45 -52.81
N ALA A 17 -30.64 40.23 -53.78
CA ALA A 17 -29.97 41.49 -53.64
C ALA A 17 -31.01 42.59 -53.25
N TRP A 18 -30.56 43.53 -52.44
CA TRP A 18 -31.06 44.92 -52.52
C TRP A 18 -29.88 45.84 -52.24
N GLU A 19 -29.52 46.45 -53.32
CA GLU A 19 -28.74 47.70 -53.43
C GLU A 19 -29.53 48.85 -52.81
N ILE A 20 -28.79 49.89 -52.47
CA ILE A 20 -28.93 51.29 -52.84
C ILE A 20 -28.63 52.24 -51.67
N CYS A 21 -27.53 52.97 -51.89
CA CYS A 21 -27.28 54.38 -51.71
C CYS A 21 -27.63 55.09 -50.41
N LEU A 22 -26.60 55.68 -49.81
CA LEU A 22 -26.40 57.15 -49.84
C LEU A 22 -25.22 57.51 -48.95
N LEU A 23 -24.16 58.06 -49.57
CA LEU A 23 -23.19 59.02 -49.05
C LEU A 23 -23.81 60.41 -49.09
N PRO A 24 -23.24 61.51 -48.53
CA PRO A 24 -22.05 61.65 -47.64
C PRO A 24 -22.29 62.69 -46.51
N ILE A 25 -21.15 63.16 -45.95
CA ILE A 25 -20.97 64.43 -45.21
C ILE A 25 -21.10 64.34 -43.70
N PHE A 26 -19.98 64.27 -43.02
CA PHE A 26 -19.54 65.35 -42.15
C PHE A 26 -18.05 65.13 -41.75
N ALA A 27 -17.19 65.84 -42.47
CA ALA A 27 -15.85 66.09 -42.00
C ALA A 27 -15.93 67.27 -41.02
N ILE A 28 -15.57 67.05 -39.76
CA ILE A 28 -15.16 68.14 -38.89
C ILE A 28 -13.95 67.64 -38.07
N VAL A 29 -12.89 68.28 -38.32
CA VAL A 29 -11.60 68.35 -37.62
C VAL A 29 -11.80 68.56 -36.13
N MET A 30 -11.26 67.66 -35.33
CA MET A 30 -10.79 67.95 -33.97
C MET A 30 -9.42 67.31 -33.79
N SER A 31 -8.39 68.06 -34.14
CA SER A 31 -7.04 67.84 -33.63
C SER A 31 -7.03 68.23 -32.15
N VAL A 32 -7.09 67.20 -31.29
CA VAL A 32 -6.70 67.36 -29.88
C VAL A 32 -5.51 66.51 -29.60
N SER A 33 -4.40 67.20 -29.48
CA SER A 33 -3.14 66.68 -28.92
C SER A 33 -3.39 65.93 -27.62
N GLY A 34 -3.17 64.64 -27.58
CA GLY A 34 -3.26 63.76 -26.41
C GLY A 34 -2.00 62.91 -26.29
N CYS A 35 -0.92 63.52 -25.90
CA CYS A 35 0.23 62.78 -25.31
C CYS A 35 -0.18 62.32 -23.89
N SER A 36 -0.66 61.07 -23.75
CA SER A 36 -0.58 60.31 -22.47
C SER A 36 -1.23 58.92 -22.52
N THR A 37 -1.75 58.47 -23.68
CA THR A 37 -2.43 57.14 -23.76
C THR A 37 -1.47 55.97 -24.05
N ASP A 38 -0.23 56.27 -24.42
CA ASP A 38 0.72 55.26 -24.86
C ASP A 38 1.28 54.40 -23.67
N SER A 39 1.42 54.98 -22.50
CA SER A 39 1.91 54.27 -21.31
C SER A 39 0.86 53.37 -20.70
N ALA A 40 -0.43 53.76 -20.67
CA ALA A 40 -1.52 52.92 -20.18
C ALA A 40 -1.79 51.75 -21.13
N ALA A 41 -1.76 52.00 -22.45
CA ALA A 41 -1.91 50.96 -23.46
C ALA A 41 -0.76 49.92 -23.41
N ARG A 42 0.46 50.32 -23.12
CA ARG A 42 1.60 49.43 -22.91
C ARG A 42 1.47 48.60 -21.66
N LEU A 43 1.01 49.18 -20.54
CA LEU A 43 0.77 48.45 -19.30
C LEU A 43 -0.36 47.42 -19.46
N TYR A 44 -1.43 47.74 -20.17
CA TYR A 44 -2.50 46.79 -20.49
C TYR A 44 -2.02 45.66 -21.43
N ALA A 45 -1.15 46.00 -22.42
CA ALA A 45 -0.56 45.01 -23.31
C ALA A 45 0.38 44.04 -22.55
N GLU A 46 1.21 44.57 -21.65
CA GLU A 46 2.09 43.76 -20.80
C GLU A 46 1.29 42.90 -19.81
N GLN A 47 0.22 43.42 -19.20
CA GLN A 47 -0.65 42.63 -18.30
C GLN A 47 -1.38 41.54 -19.07
N ASN A 48 -1.89 41.81 -20.26
CA ASN A 48 -2.55 40.80 -21.10
C ASN A 48 -1.55 39.74 -21.58
N GLN A 49 -0.34 40.14 -21.92
CA GLN A 49 0.71 39.21 -22.33
C GLN A 49 1.19 38.34 -21.15
N ALA A 50 1.30 38.93 -19.96
CA ALA A 50 1.59 38.18 -18.74
C ALA A 50 0.45 37.23 -18.35
N ALA A 51 -0.81 37.64 -18.53
CA ALA A 51 -1.98 36.78 -18.29
C ALA A 51 -2.05 35.61 -19.31
N GLN A 52 -1.75 35.89 -20.59
CA GLN A 52 -1.68 34.85 -21.62
C GLN A 52 -0.56 33.87 -21.36
N MET A 53 0.64 34.32 -20.97
CA MET A 53 1.75 33.45 -20.60
C MET A 53 1.45 32.61 -19.36
N ARG A 54 0.70 33.13 -18.38
CA ARG A 54 0.23 32.36 -17.23
C ARG A 54 -0.80 31.31 -17.63
N GLN A 55 -1.75 31.67 -18.49
CA GLN A 55 -2.74 30.73 -19.03
C GLN A 55 -2.09 29.64 -19.90
N GLU A 56 -1.08 29.98 -20.71
CA GLU A 56 -0.30 28.99 -21.46
C GLU A 56 0.52 28.08 -20.53
N ALA A 57 1.10 28.63 -19.46
CA ALA A 57 1.83 27.85 -18.46
C ALA A 57 0.90 26.92 -17.67
N GLU A 58 -0.32 27.36 -17.34
CA GLU A 58 -1.35 26.53 -16.69
C GLU A 58 -1.95 25.46 -17.64
N ASN A 59 -2.09 25.79 -18.93
CA ASN A 59 -2.60 24.88 -19.96
C ASN A 59 -1.51 24.02 -20.61
N THR A 60 -0.23 24.25 -20.31
CA THR A 60 0.83 23.33 -20.73
C THR A 60 0.69 22.06 -19.92
N PRO A 61 0.27 20.93 -20.52
CA PRO A 61 0.19 19.68 -19.79
C PRO A 61 1.55 19.46 -19.16
N ALA A 62 1.57 19.24 -17.83
CA ALA A 62 2.79 18.90 -17.13
C ALA A 62 3.50 17.82 -17.96
N LYS A 63 4.75 18.04 -18.32
CA LYS A 63 5.54 17.07 -19.09
C LYS A 63 5.30 15.71 -18.43
N PRO A 64 4.76 14.71 -19.15
CA PRO A 64 4.42 13.44 -18.51
C PRO A 64 5.67 12.95 -17.79
N ASP A 65 5.53 12.70 -16.48
CA ASP A 65 6.60 12.08 -15.70
C ASP A 65 6.76 10.64 -16.21
N ASN A 66 7.51 10.49 -17.29
CA ASN A 66 7.76 9.18 -17.92
C ASN A 66 8.27 8.16 -16.90
N LYS A 67 8.97 8.63 -15.86
CA LYS A 67 9.50 7.80 -14.79
C LYS A 67 8.42 7.31 -13.85
N GLY A 68 7.56 8.21 -13.35
CA GLY A 68 6.43 7.85 -12.48
C GLY A 68 5.41 6.99 -13.22
N MET A 69 5.13 7.30 -14.48
CA MET A 69 4.27 6.46 -15.33
C MET A 69 4.84 5.05 -15.51
N TYR A 70 6.16 4.91 -15.68
CA TYR A 70 6.79 3.61 -15.85
C TYR A 70 6.75 2.79 -14.55
N ILE A 71 7.01 3.40 -13.40
CA ILE A 71 6.82 2.75 -12.09
C ILE A 71 5.36 2.32 -11.90
N GLY A 72 4.40 3.17 -12.29
CA GLY A 72 2.97 2.84 -12.29
C GLY A 72 2.65 1.60 -13.14
N LEU A 73 3.23 1.48 -14.32
CA LEU A 73 3.08 0.31 -15.19
C LEU A 73 3.63 -0.96 -14.52
N ILE A 74 4.82 -0.90 -13.92
CA ILE A 74 5.42 -2.03 -13.20
C ILE A 74 4.51 -2.47 -12.04
N LYS A 75 3.99 -1.53 -11.24
CA LYS A 75 3.05 -1.82 -10.17
C LYS A 75 1.77 -2.48 -10.67
N GLN A 76 1.23 -1.99 -11.78
CA GLN A 76 0.04 -2.57 -12.40
C GLN A 76 0.28 -4.01 -12.87
N MET A 77 1.43 -4.29 -13.49
CA MET A 77 1.80 -5.65 -13.86
C MET A 77 1.84 -6.59 -12.65
N GLN A 78 2.44 -6.15 -11.54
CA GLN A 78 2.49 -6.95 -10.31
C GLN A 78 1.09 -7.16 -9.71
N ALA A 79 0.24 -6.15 -9.74
CA ALA A 79 -1.16 -6.28 -9.29
C ALA A 79 -1.96 -7.30 -10.12
N GLN A 80 -1.58 -7.51 -11.38
CA GLN A 80 -2.14 -8.53 -12.27
C GLN A 80 -1.42 -9.89 -12.18
N GLY A 81 -0.43 -10.03 -11.29
CA GLY A 81 0.35 -11.26 -11.15
C GLY A 81 1.40 -11.48 -12.25
N LEU A 82 1.67 -10.49 -13.08
CA LEU A 82 2.62 -10.55 -14.21
C LEU A 82 4.05 -10.29 -13.73
N PHE A 83 4.52 -11.09 -12.75
CA PHE A 83 5.79 -10.84 -12.06
C PHE A 83 7.02 -11.02 -12.97
N PHE A 84 7.04 -12.00 -13.86
CA PHE A 84 8.15 -12.18 -14.81
C PHE A 84 8.24 -11.00 -15.80
N ALA A 85 7.10 -10.53 -16.30
CA ALA A 85 7.07 -9.35 -17.16
C ALA A 85 7.54 -8.10 -16.38
N SER A 86 7.11 -7.96 -15.12
CA SER A 86 7.54 -6.83 -14.29
C SER A 86 9.06 -6.82 -14.06
N LEU A 87 9.72 -7.97 -13.92
CA LEU A 87 11.18 -8.06 -13.81
C LEU A 87 11.88 -7.50 -15.05
N ALA A 88 11.42 -7.88 -16.25
CA ALA A 88 11.98 -7.37 -17.51
C ALA A 88 11.78 -5.83 -17.63
N HIS A 89 10.62 -5.33 -17.21
CA HIS A 89 10.37 -3.89 -17.20
C HIS A 89 11.18 -3.15 -16.14
N ILE A 90 11.46 -3.77 -15.00
CA ILE A 90 12.36 -3.24 -13.98
C ILE A 90 13.79 -3.13 -14.54
N ASP A 91 14.29 -4.14 -15.26
CA ASP A 91 15.60 -4.08 -15.88
C ASP A 91 15.70 -2.94 -16.90
N ALA A 92 14.70 -2.79 -17.76
CA ALA A 92 14.64 -1.68 -18.73
C ALA A 92 14.54 -0.31 -18.04
N PHE A 93 13.76 -0.21 -16.96
CA PHE A 93 13.67 1.01 -16.14
C PHE A 93 15.03 1.39 -15.57
N GLU A 94 15.77 0.44 -15.00
CA GLU A 94 17.06 0.70 -14.38
C GLU A 94 18.15 1.09 -15.39
N GLN A 95 18.10 0.52 -16.60
CA GLN A 95 18.97 0.95 -17.69
C GLN A 95 18.74 2.40 -18.09
N GLN A 96 17.50 2.87 -18.04
CA GLN A 96 17.13 4.20 -18.46
C GLN A 96 17.24 5.25 -17.34
N PHE A 97 16.84 4.90 -16.12
CA PHE A 97 16.67 5.86 -15.00
C PHE A 97 17.55 5.58 -13.78
N GLY A 98 18.34 4.49 -13.83
CA GLY A 98 19.11 4.02 -12.70
C GLY A 98 18.30 3.30 -11.63
N ALA A 99 19.00 2.60 -10.75
CA ALA A 99 18.38 1.88 -9.63
C ALA A 99 17.78 2.88 -8.61
N GLN A 100 16.57 2.58 -8.14
CA GLN A 100 15.84 3.38 -7.16
C GLN A 100 15.25 2.48 -6.08
N PRO A 101 15.22 2.91 -4.81
CA PRO A 101 14.72 2.09 -3.71
C PRO A 101 13.33 1.51 -3.96
N GLU A 102 12.38 2.31 -4.47
CA GLU A 102 11.03 1.86 -4.78
C GLU A 102 11.01 0.77 -5.87
N VAL A 103 11.79 0.93 -6.93
CA VAL A 103 11.88 -0.05 -8.02
C VAL A 103 12.58 -1.32 -7.56
N GLN A 104 13.62 -1.19 -6.71
CA GLN A 104 14.28 -2.32 -6.08
C GLN A 104 13.31 -3.10 -5.17
N ARG A 105 12.43 -2.42 -4.43
CA ARG A 105 11.38 -3.09 -3.68
C ARG A 105 10.47 -3.91 -4.59
N LEU A 106 9.99 -3.31 -5.69
CA LEU A 106 9.18 -4.03 -6.69
C LEU A 106 9.95 -5.22 -7.29
N ARG A 107 11.27 -5.11 -7.48
CA ARG A 107 12.14 -6.23 -7.87
C ARG A 107 12.12 -7.34 -6.83
N GLY A 108 12.32 -7.00 -5.56
CA GLY A 108 12.26 -7.95 -4.45
C GLY A 108 10.91 -8.68 -4.38
N ASP A 109 9.80 -7.95 -4.53
CA ASP A 109 8.45 -8.50 -4.54
C ASP A 109 8.26 -9.48 -5.71
N ALA A 110 8.69 -9.11 -6.92
CA ALA A 110 8.58 -9.97 -8.10
C ALA A 110 9.46 -11.22 -8.00
N LEU A 111 10.68 -11.09 -7.48
CA LEU A 111 11.58 -12.24 -7.26
C LEU A 111 10.99 -13.22 -6.25
N ARG A 112 10.40 -12.71 -5.15
CA ARG A 112 9.72 -13.55 -4.15
C ARG A 112 8.53 -14.31 -4.76
N GLU A 113 7.70 -13.64 -5.55
CA GLU A 113 6.54 -14.25 -6.21
C GLU A 113 6.93 -15.23 -7.31
N THR A 114 8.06 -15.01 -7.97
CA THR A 114 8.62 -15.94 -8.98
C THR A 114 9.49 -17.07 -8.39
N ARG A 115 9.45 -17.23 -7.05
CA ARG A 115 10.17 -18.28 -6.31
C ARG A 115 11.69 -18.23 -6.47
N GLN A 116 12.25 -17.04 -6.41
CA GLN A 116 13.67 -16.75 -6.39
C GLN A 116 14.06 -16.15 -5.01
N PRO A 117 13.95 -16.94 -3.91
CA PRO A 117 14.02 -16.42 -2.55
C PRO A 117 15.38 -15.81 -2.20
N GLU A 118 16.48 -16.40 -2.68
CA GLU A 118 17.83 -15.92 -2.38
C GLU A 118 18.08 -14.54 -3.01
N ALA A 119 17.64 -14.37 -4.26
CA ALA A 119 17.75 -13.09 -4.96
C ALA A 119 16.84 -12.04 -4.32
N ALA A 120 15.61 -12.41 -3.95
CA ALA A 120 14.68 -11.53 -3.25
C ALA A 120 15.24 -11.08 -1.89
N GLU A 121 15.83 -12.01 -1.12
CA GLU A 121 16.46 -11.71 0.17
C GLU A 121 17.61 -10.70 0.01
N ALA A 122 18.49 -10.89 -0.98
CA ALA A 122 19.59 -9.98 -1.25
C ALA A 122 19.07 -8.56 -1.56
N VAL A 123 18.03 -8.45 -2.38
CA VAL A 123 17.40 -7.16 -2.70
C VAL A 123 16.78 -6.52 -1.46
N TYR A 124 15.96 -7.23 -0.68
CA TYR A 124 15.36 -6.67 0.52
C TYR A 124 16.42 -6.25 1.55
N ARG A 125 17.50 -7.03 1.74
CA ARG A 125 18.59 -6.66 2.65
C ARG A 125 19.27 -5.35 2.24
N SER A 126 19.44 -5.09 0.95
CA SER A 126 20.01 -3.84 0.45
C SER A 126 19.15 -2.62 0.77
N LEU A 127 17.82 -2.81 0.95
CA LEU A 127 16.85 -1.76 1.18
C LEU A 127 16.67 -1.38 2.66
N LEU A 128 17.28 -2.12 3.61
CA LEU A 128 17.04 -1.93 5.05
C LEU A 128 17.47 -0.56 5.60
N LYS A 129 18.28 0.19 4.86
CA LYS A 129 18.75 1.54 5.22
C LYS A 129 18.22 2.64 4.29
N THR A 130 17.18 2.33 3.52
CA THR A 130 16.56 3.26 2.57
C THR A 130 15.16 3.67 3.04
N SER A 131 14.48 4.51 2.25
CA SER A 131 13.05 4.84 2.44
C SER A 131 12.14 3.61 2.41
N GLU A 132 12.56 2.52 1.75
CA GLU A 132 11.80 1.28 1.61
C GLU A 132 12.08 0.25 2.74
N ALA A 133 12.74 0.68 3.82
CA ALA A 133 13.13 -0.23 4.89
C ALA A 133 11.96 -0.98 5.53
N SER A 134 10.79 -0.35 5.65
CA SER A 134 9.59 -1.00 6.19
C SER A 134 9.13 -2.15 5.31
N ALA A 135 8.98 -1.89 4.02
CA ALA A 135 8.60 -2.90 3.02
C ALA A 135 9.65 -4.00 2.89
N ALA A 136 10.94 -3.66 3.03
CA ALA A 136 12.03 -4.64 3.01
C ALA A 136 11.98 -5.60 4.21
N TRP A 137 11.76 -5.10 5.43
CA TRP A 137 11.53 -5.94 6.60
C TRP A 137 10.29 -6.83 6.42
N HIS A 138 9.22 -6.30 5.86
CA HIS A 138 8.02 -7.07 5.54
C HIS A 138 8.33 -8.19 4.54
N GLY A 139 9.00 -7.87 3.41
CA GLY A 139 9.39 -8.85 2.39
C GLY A 139 10.26 -9.98 2.94
N LEU A 140 11.24 -9.66 3.80
CA LEU A 140 12.06 -10.68 4.49
C LEU A 140 11.21 -11.56 5.41
N GLY A 141 10.25 -10.98 6.13
CA GLY A 141 9.31 -11.72 6.95
C GLY A 141 8.41 -12.66 6.13
N LEU A 142 7.94 -12.20 4.97
CA LEU A 142 7.16 -13.04 4.04
C LEU A 142 7.99 -14.19 3.49
N LEU A 143 9.26 -13.99 3.12
CA LEU A 143 10.17 -15.06 2.69
C LEU A 143 10.35 -16.14 3.76
N ALA A 144 10.58 -15.72 5.01
CA ALA A 144 10.68 -16.65 6.14
C ALA A 144 9.35 -17.41 6.36
N GLY A 145 8.20 -16.72 6.23
CA GLY A 145 6.88 -17.35 6.32
C GLY A 145 6.61 -18.34 5.18
N GLN A 146 7.02 -18.03 3.95
CA GLN A 146 6.87 -18.91 2.79
C GLN A 146 7.69 -20.19 2.92
N SER A 147 8.86 -20.12 3.56
CA SER A 147 9.67 -21.31 3.90
C SER A 147 9.13 -22.10 5.10
N GLY A 148 8.01 -21.66 5.71
CA GLY A 148 7.44 -22.27 6.91
C GLY A 148 8.15 -21.88 8.21
N ASN A 149 9.17 -21.05 8.16
CA ASN A 149 9.91 -20.61 9.35
C ASN A 149 9.23 -19.39 10.00
N PHE A 150 8.06 -19.62 10.61
CA PHE A 150 7.29 -18.56 11.25
C PHE A 150 8.00 -17.97 12.47
N GLY A 151 8.83 -18.74 13.16
CA GLY A 151 9.66 -18.24 14.27
C GLY A 151 10.63 -17.14 13.80
N ALA A 152 11.26 -17.31 12.63
CA ALA A 152 12.09 -16.29 12.03
C ALA A 152 11.30 -15.15 11.39
N ALA A 153 10.09 -15.42 10.89
CA ALA A 153 9.22 -14.40 10.30
C ALA A 153 8.76 -13.34 11.30
N VAL A 154 8.42 -13.75 12.54
CA VAL A 154 7.87 -12.87 13.58
C VAL A 154 8.74 -11.64 13.83
N PRO A 155 10.04 -11.71 14.19
CA PRO A 155 10.84 -10.53 14.47
C PRO A 155 10.98 -9.60 13.25
N LEU A 156 11.01 -10.15 12.04
CA LEU A 156 11.10 -9.37 10.80
C LEU A 156 9.80 -8.59 10.55
N LEU A 157 8.64 -9.25 10.71
CA LEU A 157 7.33 -8.62 10.57
C LEU A 157 7.05 -7.62 11.69
N GLN A 158 7.53 -7.87 12.91
CA GLN A 158 7.49 -6.88 14.00
C GLN A 158 8.29 -5.63 13.66
N ALA A 159 9.47 -5.78 13.06
CA ALA A 159 10.29 -4.65 12.63
C ALA A 159 9.58 -3.81 11.54
N ALA A 160 8.84 -4.45 10.63
CA ALA A 160 8.02 -3.77 9.63
C ALA A 160 6.82 -3.05 10.29
N ALA A 161 6.02 -3.76 11.07
CA ALA A 161 4.83 -3.20 11.73
C ALA A 161 5.16 -2.07 12.71
N LYS A 162 6.34 -2.10 13.36
CA LYS A 162 6.79 -0.99 14.21
C LYS A 162 7.03 0.30 13.41
N ARG A 163 7.42 0.19 12.14
CA ARG A 163 7.64 1.35 11.25
C ARG A 163 6.34 1.88 10.66
N GLU A 164 5.40 0.99 10.37
CA GLU A 164 4.09 1.31 9.83
C GLU A 164 2.97 0.71 10.70
N PRO A 165 2.73 1.28 11.90
CA PRO A 165 1.82 0.69 12.89
C PRO A 165 0.34 0.74 12.49
N THR A 166 -0.01 1.47 11.46
CA THR A 166 -1.36 1.57 10.90
C THR A 166 -1.53 0.85 9.57
N ASN A 167 -0.52 0.10 9.12
CA ASN A 167 -0.61 -0.68 7.88
C ASN A 167 -1.32 -2.01 8.15
N PRO A 168 -2.58 -2.19 7.68
CA PRO A 168 -3.37 -3.38 8.02
C PRO A 168 -2.78 -4.67 7.45
N ILE A 169 -2.05 -4.60 6.33
CA ILE A 169 -1.42 -5.78 5.71
C ILE A 169 -0.25 -6.26 6.56
N MET A 170 0.62 -5.35 7.02
CA MET A 170 1.76 -5.72 7.85
C MET A 170 1.31 -6.25 9.22
N LEU A 171 0.29 -5.65 9.83
CA LEU A 171 -0.30 -6.13 11.07
C LEU A 171 -0.94 -7.51 10.90
N ASN A 172 -1.67 -7.73 9.81
CA ASN A 172 -2.25 -9.02 9.50
C ASN A 172 -1.20 -10.12 9.33
N ASP A 173 -0.14 -9.84 8.56
CA ASP A 173 0.90 -10.83 8.28
C ASP A 173 1.73 -11.13 9.54
N LEU A 174 1.96 -10.11 10.41
CA LEU A 174 2.53 -10.32 11.74
C LEU A 174 1.64 -11.23 12.60
N GLY A 175 0.35 -10.92 12.70
CA GLY A 175 -0.58 -11.70 13.49
C GLY A 175 -0.71 -13.15 12.99
N PHE A 176 -0.71 -13.35 11.67
CA PHE A 176 -0.69 -14.68 11.07
C PHE A 176 0.60 -15.44 11.40
N ALA A 177 1.77 -14.79 11.32
CA ALA A 177 3.05 -15.42 11.65
C ALA A 177 3.12 -15.81 13.15
N LEU A 178 2.64 -14.94 14.04
CA LEU A 178 2.53 -15.24 15.48
C LEU A 178 1.61 -16.47 15.72
N LEU A 179 0.45 -16.51 15.06
CA LEU A 179 -0.46 -17.65 15.18
C LEU A 179 0.17 -18.94 14.68
N ARG A 180 0.89 -18.89 13.56
CA ARG A 180 1.57 -20.04 12.96
C ARG A 180 2.81 -20.48 13.75
N SER A 181 3.48 -19.57 14.47
CA SER A 181 4.57 -19.91 15.40
C SER A 181 4.10 -20.46 16.75
N GLY A 182 2.77 -20.49 16.99
CA GLY A 182 2.17 -20.99 18.21
C GLY A 182 1.80 -19.90 19.24
N ASP A 183 2.17 -18.66 19.00
CA ASP A 183 1.80 -17.53 19.88
C ASP A 183 0.45 -16.95 19.51
N LYS A 184 -0.62 -17.70 19.89
CA LYS A 184 -2.00 -17.25 19.69
C LYS A 184 -2.36 -16.00 20.50
N ASN A 185 -1.69 -15.78 21.65
CA ASN A 185 -1.98 -14.62 22.47
C ASN A 185 -1.36 -13.35 21.86
N GLY A 186 -0.12 -13.41 21.39
CA GLY A 186 0.54 -12.35 20.66
C GLY A 186 -0.17 -11.97 19.35
N ALA A 187 -0.82 -12.95 18.69
CA ALA A 187 -1.55 -12.72 17.44
C ALA A 187 -2.83 -11.89 17.61
N ARG A 188 -3.41 -11.78 18.81
CA ARG A 188 -4.71 -11.13 19.04
C ARG A 188 -4.72 -9.66 18.66
N VAL A 189 -3.77 -8.90 19.18
CA VAL A 189 -3.73 -7.45 18.97
C VAL A 189 -3.52 -7.09 17.49
N PRO A 190 -2.47 -7.61 16.81
CA PRO A 190 -2.24 -7.22 15.42
C PRO A 190 -3.38 -7.65 14.48
N LEU A 191 -3.99 -8.83 14.67
CA LEU A 191 -5.13 -9.25 13.84
C LEU A 191 -6.40 -8.43 14.11
N ALA A 192 -6.66 -8.05 15.35
CA ALA A 192 -7.78 -7.19 15.68
C ALA A 192 -7.59 -5.79 15.06
N GLN A 193 -6.41 -5.19 15.23
CA GLN A 193 -6.09 -3.89 14.64
C GLN A 193 -6.18 -3.91 13.12
N ALA A 194 -5.65 -4.96 12.47
CA ALA A 194 -5.77 -5.11 11.02
C ALA A 194 -7.23 -5.14 10.56
N ALA A 195 -8.09 -5.87 11.26
CA ALA A 195 -9.52 -5.95 10.94
C ALA A 195 -10.27 -4.64 11.22
N GLU A 196 -9.87 -3.85 12.21
CA GLU A 196 -10.40 -2.50 12.43
C GLU A 196 -10.02 -1.53 11.30
N LEU A 197 -8.77 -1.61 10.84
CA LEU A 197 -8.24 -0.73 9.80
C LEU A 197 -8.76 -1.08 8.41
N ALA A 198 -9.05 -2.36 8.14
CA ALA A 198 -9.49 -2.84 6.84
C ALA A 198 -10.61 -3.90 6.95
N PRO A 199 -11.81 -3.52 7.43
CA PRO A 199 -12.91 -4.45 7.73
C PRO A 199 -13.47 -5.18 6.48
N GLU A 200 -13.25 -4.62 5.29
CA GLU A 200 -13.69 -5.22 4.02
C GLU A 200 -12.64 -6.18 3.41
N ASN A 201 -11.45 -6.25 3.99
CA ASN A 201 -10.39 -7.12 3.48
C ASN A 201 -10.63 -8.57 3.91
N ARG A 202 -11.10 -9.40 2.96
CA ARG A 202 -11.45 -10.79 3.22
C ARG A 202 -10.30 -11.63 3.77
N LYS A 203 -9.03 -11.37 3.37
CA LYS A 203 -7.86 -12.07 3.91
C LYS A 203 -7.67 -11.78 5.40
N ILE A 204 -7.81 -10.51 5.77
CA ILE A 204 -7.70 -10.07 7.18
C ILE A 204 -8.81 -10.67 8.02
N ILE A 205 -10.05 -10.62 7.54
CA ILE A 205 -11.20 -11.22 8.22
C ILE A 205 -11.04 -12.76 8.34
N ALA A 206 -10.50 -13.42 7.32
CA ALA A 206 -10.19 -14.85 7.36
C ALA A 206 -9.16 -15.20 8.45
N ASN A 207 -8.10 -14.39 8.58
CA ASN A 207 -7.07 -14.59 9.60
C ASN A 207 -7.59 -14.29 11.03
N LEU A 208 -8.48 -13.30 11.18
CA LEU A 208 -9.17 -13.07 12.45
C LEU A 208 -10.08 -14.26 12.82
N ALA A 209 -10.84 -14.79 11.87
CA ALA A 209 -11.66 -15.98 12.08
C ALA A 209 -10.80 -17.20 12.44
N LEU A 210 -9.65 -17.37 11.77
CA LEU A 210 -8.69 -18.43 12.07
C LEU A 210 -8.17 -18.34 13.51
N LEU A 211 -7.80 -17.15 13.99
CA LEU A 211 -7.40 -16.92 15.37
C LEU A 211 -8.50 -17.34 16.35
N LEU A 212 -9.76 -16.97 16.08
CA LEU A 212 -10.90 -17.32 16.92
C LEU A 212 -11.12 -18.83 16.97
N LEU A 213 -11.01 -19.54 15.84
CA LEU A 213 -11.11 -21.00 15.79
C LEU A 213 -10.00 -21.70 16.57
N VAL A 214 -8.75 -21.21 16.42
CA VAL A 214 -7.61 -21.75 17.17
C VAL A 214 -7.72 -21.46 18.67
N SER A 215 -8.38 -20.36 19.03
CA SER A 215 -8.67 -20.00 20.42
C SER A 215 -9.89 -20.73 21.01
N GLY A 216 -10.64 -21.48 20.21
CA GLY A 216 -11.81 -22.25 20.64
C GLY A 216 -13.14 -21.50 20.57
N ASP A 217 -13.16 -20.26 20.08
CA ASP A 217 -14.38 -19.44 19.98
C ASP A 217 -15.09 -19.65 18.64
N LEU A 218 -15.74 -20.81 18.50
CA LEU A 218 -16.41 -21.21 17.27
C LEU A 218 -17.57 -20.27 16.89
N LYS A 219 -18.31 -19.78 17.90
CA LYS A 219 -19.46 -18.89 17.65
C LYS A 219 -19.02 -17.55 17.04
N LYS A 220 -18.02 -16.91 17.65
CA LYS A 220 -17.50 -15.65 17.14
C LYS A 220 -16.81 -15.83 15.78
N ALA A 221 -16.08 -16.93 15.59
CA ALA A 221 -15.47 -17.22 14.28
C ALA A 221 -16.54 -17.33 13.18
N GLY A 222 -17.64 -18.04 13.44
CA GLY A 222 -18.77 -18.14 12.51
C GLY A 222 -19.39 -16.78 12.19
N ALA A 223 -19.61 -15.93 13.20
CA ALA A 223 -20.14 -14.58 13.02
C ALA A 223 -19.21 -13.70 12.17
N VAL A 224 -17.92 -13.71 12.47
CA VAL A 224 -16.88 -12.96 11.70
C VAL A 224 -16.86 -13.41 10.24
N MET A 225 -16.86 -14.72 9.98
CA MET A 225 -16.89 -15.25 8.62
C MET A 225 -18.19 -14.90 7.86
N ALA A 226 -19.32 -14.87 8.56
CA ALA A 226 -20.60 -14.50 7.96
C ALA A 226 -20.64 -13.02 7.61
N GLN A 227 -20.24 -12.16 8.54
CA GLN A 227 -20.20 -10.70 8.33
C GLN A 227 -19.20 -10.29 7.25
N GLY A 228 -18.02 -10.93 7.18
CA GLY A 228 -17.04 -10.74 6.13
C GLY A 228 -17.43 -11.37 4.78
N LYS A 229 -18.63 -11.96 4.68
CA LYS A 229 -19.15 -12.59 3.45
C LYS A 229 -18.15 -13.56 2.83
N LEU A 230 -17.48 -14.37 3.69
CA LEU A 230 -16.54 -15.36 3.20
C LEU A 230 -17.28 -16.49 2.49
N SER A 231 -16.75 -16.94 1.34
CA SER A 231 -17.32 -18.06 0.58
C SER A 231 -17.28 -19.37 1.39
N SER A 232 -18.11 -20.36 1.02
CA SER A 232 -18.10 -21.70 1.59
C SER A 232 -16.71 -22.33 1.57
N ASP A 233 -16.02 -22.23 0.43
CA ASP A 233 -14.69 -22.81 0.23
C ASP A 233 -13.64 -22.14 1.12
N SER A 234 -13.69 -20.80 1.25
CA SER A 234 -12.83 -20.06 2.17
C SER A 234 -13.05 -20.49 3.62
N ARG A 235 -14.31 -20.68 4.03
CA ARG A 235 -14.64 -21.16 5.39
C ARG A 235 -14.08 -22.55 5.64
N VAL A 236 -14.27 -23.48 4.70
CA VAL A 236 -13.70 -24.84 4.79
C VAL A 236 -12.18 -24.77 4.93
N ALA A 237 -11.51 -23.99 4.09
CA ALA A 237 -10.06 -23.83 4.15
C ALA A 237 -9.59 -23.29 5.51
N ILE A 238 -10.33 -22.33 6.10
CA ILE A 238 -10.01 -21.76 7.42
C ILE A 238 -10.19 -22.82 8.52
N TYR A 239 -11.23 -23.64 8.48
CA TYR A 239 -11.43 -24.74 9.45
C TYR A 239 -10.31 -25.77 9.36
N LEU A 240 -9.93 -26.19 8.15
CA LEU A 240 -8.84 -27.14 7.93
C LEU A 240 -7.50 -26.57 8.44
N LEU A 241 -7.22 -25.30 8.18
CA LEU A 241 -6.00 -24.65 8.67
C LEU A 241 -6.02 -24.52 10.20
N ALA A 242 -7.16 -24.21 10.81
CA ALA A 242 -7.30 -24.14 12.26
C ALA A 242 -7.04 -25.50 12.93
N ASP A 243 -7.54 -26.58 12.34
CA ASP A 243 -7.29 -27.95 12.80
C ASP A 243 -5.80 -28.32 12.67
N GLN A 244 -5.20 -28.01 11.53
CA GLN A 244 -3.76 -28.20 11.33
C GLN A 244 -2.94 -27.45 12.38
N ILE A 245 -3.23 -26.18 12.68
CA ILE A 245 -2.50 -25.40 13.69
C ILE A 245 -2.66 -25.99 15.09
N LYS A 246 -3.86 -26.45 15.46
CA LYS A 246 -4.11 -27.07 16.76
C LYS A 246 -3.36 -28.39 16.94
N ASN A 247 -3.23 -29.15 15.85
CA ASN A 247 -2.60 -30.49 15.87
C ASN A 247 -1.08 -30.43 15.65
N THR A 248 -0.54 -29.27 15.14
CA THR A 248 0.89 -29.09 14.98
C THR A 248 1.48 -28.70 16.34
N ARG A 249 2.27 -29.62 16.94
CA ARG A 249 3.06 -29.29 18.13
C ARG A 249 4.06 -28.19 17.75
N PRO A 250 4.16 -27.07 18.52
CA PRO A 250 5.17 -26.07 18.26
C PRO A 250 6.54 -26.74 18.21
N PRO A 251 7.42 -26.42 17.26
CA PRO A 251 8.79 -26.87 17.31
C PRO A 251 9.35 -26.44 18.67
N ALA A 252 9.84 -27.42 19.47
CA ALA A 252 10.50 -27.12 20.72
C ALA A 252 11.57 -26.07 20.38
N SER A 253 11.49 -24.89 21.02
CA SER A 253 12.50 -23.85 20.88
C SER A 253 13.85 -24.49 21.10
N ALA A 254 14.65 -24.57 20.03
CA ALA A 254 16.01 -25.05 20.13
C ALA A 254 16.72 -24.21 21.20
N PRO A 255 17.38 -24.83 22.22
CA PRO A 255 18.11 -24.08 23.20
C PRO A 255 19.15 -23.25 22.43
N VAL A 256 19.13 -21.94 22.66
CA VAL A 256 20.18 -21.06 22.19
C VAL A 256 21.46 -21.63 22.75
N ALA A 257 22.28 -22.25 21.90
CA ALA A 257 23.59 -22.73 22.27
C ALA A 257 24.41 -21.51 22.70
N ALA A 258 24.47 -21.30 24.00
CA ALA A 258 25.45 -20.40 24.59
C ALA A 258 26.81 -20.95 24.20
N THR A 259 27.47 -20.30 23.28
CA THR A 259 28.88 -20.50 22.97
C THR A 259 29.68 -20.23 24.27
N ALA A 260 29.94 -21.30 25.00
CA ALA A 260 30.86 -21.28 26.09
C ALA A 260 32.27 -21.11 25.53
N THR A 261 32.79 -19.90 25.60
CA THR A 261 34.22 -19.65 25.44
C THR A 261 34.88 -20.04 26.73
N SER A 262 35.57 -21.19 26.70
CA SER A 262 36.48 -21.66 27.73
C SER A 262 37.70 -20.74 27.82
N GLY A 263 38.08 -20.31 29.00
CA GLY A 263 39.34 -19.61 29.25
C GLY A 263 39.50 -19.10 30.67
N ALA A 264 39.96 -20.00 31.56
CA ALA A 264 40.90 -19.83 32.69
C ALA A 264 40.75 -18.69 33.72
N GLN A 265 40.34 -19.11 34.92
CA GLN A 265 41.01 -19.00 36.23
C GLN A 265 41.24 -17.66 36.93
N THR A 266 40.69 -17.68 38.16
CA THR A 266 41.21 -17.20 39.47
C THR A 266 41.04 -15.73 39.85
N GLN A 267 40.17 -15.39 40.73
CA GLN A 267 40.35 -15.06 42.15
C GLN A 267 39.13 -14.35 42.76
N LYS A 268 38.74 -14.82 43.95
CA LYS A 268 37.76 -14.27 44.91
C LYS A 268 38.56 -13.37 45.90
N PRO A 269 37.98 -12.53 46.83
CA PRO A 269 36.57 -12.07 46.99
C PRO A 269 36.49 -10.55 47.29
N GLN A 270 35.26 -9.94 47.23
CA GLN A 270 34.66 -9.14 48.31
C GLN A 270 33.34 -8.47 47.88
N LYS A 271 32.35 -8.67 48.75
CA LYS A 271 31.10 -7.93 48.87
C LYS A 271 31.32 -6.72 49.81
N PRO A 272 30.53 -5.65 49.95
CA PRO A 272 29.09 -5.53 49.66
C PRO A 272 28.67 -4.17 49.04
N GLY A 273 27.40 -4.03 48.66
CA GLY A 273 26.78 -2.74 48.43
C GLY A 273 25.52 -2.81 47.56
N SER A 274 24.39 -3.05 48.21
CA SER A 274 23.04 -2.92 47.62
C SER A 274 22.75 -1.50 47.21
N VAL A 275 22.32 -1.27 45.95
CA VAL A 275 21.32 -0.25 45.63
C VAL A 275 20.44 -0.81 44.49
N ALA A 276 19.23 -1.16 44.88
CA ALA A 276 18.15 -1.43 43.96
C ALA A 276 17.81 -0.16 43.16
N ARG A 277 17.91 -0.24 41.84
CA ARG A 277 17.30 0.74 40.96
C ARG A 277 16.39 -0.01 40.02
N SER A 278 15.14 -0.06 40.42
CA SER A 278 14.01 -0.45 39.59
C SER A 278 14.00 0.36 38.30
N ALA A 279 14.18 -0.31 37.16
CA ALA A 279 13.83 0.21 35.85
C ALA A 279 12.31 0.14 35.71
N PRO A 280 11.65 1.19 35.21
CA PRO A 280 10.24 1.09 34.88
C PRO A 280 10.12 0.25 33.59
N THR A 281 9.53 -0.91 33.72
CA THR A 281 8.93 -1.66 32.61
C THR A 281 7.65 -0.95 32.22
N ASP A 282 7.74 0.05 31.36
CA ASP A 282 6.60 0.53 30.60
C ASP A 282 6.31 -0.51 29.49
N SER A 283 5.71 -1.61 29.92
CA SER A 283 4.86 -2.42 29.06
C SER A 283 3.63 -1.55 28.79
N VAL A 284 3.54 -0.97 27.58
CA VAL A 284 2.31 -0.38 27.09
C VAL A 284 1.34 -1.55 26.93
N GLU A 285 0.58 -1.84 27.98
CA GLU A 285 -0.63 -2.62 27.91
C GLU A 285 -1.63 -1.86 27.03
N LEU A 286 -1.68 -2.22 25.75
CA LEU A 286 -2.80 -1.86 24.90
C LEU A 286 -4.06 -2.46 25.52
N PRO A 287 -5.09 -1.65 25.83
CA PRO A 287 -6.20 -2.09 26.65
C PRO A 287 -6.94 -3.25 25.98
N ALA A 288 -7.07 -4.37 26.70
CA ALA A 288 -7.84 -5.53 26.31
C ALA A 288 -9.29 -5.19 25.89
N THR A 289 -9.80 -4.06 26.34
CA THR A 289 -11.09 -3.45 25.98
C THR A 289 -11.26 -3.23 24.47
N ARG A 290 -10.21 -2.85 23.74
CA ARG A 290 -10.34 -2.55 22.30
C ARG A 290 -10.54 -3.83 21.45
N PHE A 291 -9.84 -4.89 21.83
CA PHE A 291 -10.05 -6.21 21.21
C PHE A 291 -11.45 -6.75 21.52
N GLN A 292 -11.92 -6.58 22.76
CA GLN A 292 -13.24 -6.99 23.17
C GLN A 292 -14.33 -6.25 22.40
N THR A 293 -14.20 -4.93 22.24
CA THR A 293 -15.15 -4.10 21.47
C THR A 293 -15.27 -4.56 20.02
N LEU A 294 -14.15 -4.91 19.39
CA LEU A 294 -14.17 -5.45 18.02
C LEU A 294 -14.89 -6.80 17.95
N LEU A 295 -14.57 -7.70 18.88
CA LEU A 295 -15.22 -9.01 18.94
C LEU A 295 -16.73 -8.90 19.23
N ASP A 296 -17.14 -7.95 20.06
CA ASP A 296 -18.55 -7.67 20.35
C ASP A 296 -19.26 -7.12 19.10
N ARG A 297 -18.61 -6.25 18.35
CA ARG A 297 -19.12 -5.73 17.08
C ARG A 297 -19.37 -6.84 16.06
N PHE A 298 -18.49 -7.84 15.99
CA PHE A 298 -18.62 -8.98 15.07
C PHE A 298 -19.42 -10.14 15.65
N GLY A 299 -19.63 -10.18 16.99
CA GLY A 299 -20.34 -11.27 17.69
C GLY A 299 -21.83 -11.05 17.90
N ASN A 300 -22.29 -9.80 18.01
CA ASN A 300 -23.66 -9.45 18.36
C ASN A 300 -24.62 -9.23 17.17
N GLY A 301 -24.20 -9.53 15.94
CA GLY A 301 -25.03 -9.35 14.74
C GLY A 301 -26.14 -10.39 14.52
N SER A 302 -26.51 -11.19 15.52
CA SER A 302 -27.54 -12.25 15.35
C SER A 302 -28.54 -12.38 16.49
N SER A 303 -28.97 -11.25 17.07
CA SER A 303 -30.17 -11.25 17.93
C SER A 303 -31.09 -10.10 17.54
N GLY A 304 -31.76 -10.28 16.41
CA GLY A 304 -32.78 -9.35 15.89
C GLY A 304 -33.64 -10.00 14.85
N SER A 305 -34.77 -10.56 15.34
CA SER A 305 -35.99 -11.09 14.73
C SER A 305 -36.00 -12.54 14.40
#